data_82428ba505addaeec391ec9274bc45b5
#
_entry.id   82428ba505addaeec391ec9274bc45b5
#
_cell.length_a   1.000
_cell.length_b   1.000
_cell.length_c   1.000
_cell.angle_alpha   90.00
_cell.angle_beta   90.00
_cell.angle_gamma   90.00
#
_symmetry.space_group_name_H-M   'P 1'
#
loop_
_entity.id
_entity.type
_entity.pdbx_description
1 polymer ?
#
loop_
_entity_poly.entity_id
_entity_poly.type
_entity_poly.pdbx_seq_one_letter_code
_entity_poly.pdbx_strand_id
1 'polypeptide(L)'
;NIFEKKHMKFIVSSSLLYKEIQTLGGVINSTNTLPILDNFLFEINNNKLTLSSSDLESTMTSEIEIESTSTDKIAISAKLLTDILKTFSEQPLTFSKTDNNTIEISASNGKYSLAYLNGDEFPKQIELLDAHETKVKGSDLGNAINSTIFASGTDDLRPVMNGVFFQFNSDSLKFVATDAHKLVKFETSEYTANEVSEFIMPKKPLQILKGILQGENSELVIQHNESNAKFIFDKSSITCRLIDGKFPNYEAVIPKDNPNVLTIDRQLFLNSVRRVSIFSNKTTNQIRIKIAGTLLNISAEDFDFSNK
;
A
#
# COMPACT_ATOMS: atom_id res chain seq x y z
N ASN A 1 -5.92 50.40 1.91
CA ASN A 1 -5.56 49.16 1.23
C ASN A 1 -6.25 48.00 1.89
N ILE A 2 -7.46 47.68 1.39
CA ILE A 2 -8.19 46.48 1.72
C ILE A 2 -7.45 45.36 0.96
N PHE A 3 -6.64 44.57 1.67
CA PHE A 3 -6.13 43.32 1.12
C PHE A 3 -7.37 42.41 0.93
N GLU A 4 -7.90 42.32 -0.29
CA GLU A 4 -8.80 41.24 -0.66
C GLU A 4 -8.08 39.93 -0.30
N LYS A 5 -8.57 39.22 0.72
CA LYS A 5 -8.17 37.86 0.98
C LYS A 5 -8.50 37.08 -0.29
N LYS A 6 -7.49 36.76 -1.11
CA LYS A 6 -7.66 35.86 -2.25
C LYS A 6 -8.14 34.54 -1.70
N HIS A 7 -9.43 34.28 -1.79
CA HIS A 7 -10.02 33.00 -1.42
C HIS A 7 -9.40 31.90 -2.29
N MET A 8 -9.17 30.74 -1.68
CA MET A 8 -8.71 29.54 -2.38
C MET A 8 -9.56 29.29 -3.62
N LYS A 9 -8.93 29.25 -4.79
CA LYS A 9 -9.57 28.88 -6.06
C LYS A 9 -8.59 28.17 -6.94
N PHE A 10 -8.99 27.02 -7.48
CA PHE A 10 -8.17 26.27 -8.43
C PHE A 10 -9.03 25.46 -9.41
N ILE A 11 -8.43 25.08 -10.53
CA ILE A 11 -9.01 24.22 -11.56
C ILE A 11 -8.18 22.97 -11.70
N VAL A 12 -8.86 21.80 -11.78
CA VAL A 12 -8.23 20.49 -11.93
C VAL A 12 -9.12 19.57 -12.77
N SER A 13 -8.52 18.62 -13.49
CA SER A 13 -9.24 17.56 -14.21
C SER A 13 -9.96 16.63 -13.23
N SER A 14 -11.21 16.30 -13.51
CA SER A 14 -12.01 15.40 -12.66
C SER A 14 -11.43 14.00 -12.59
N SER A 15 -10.99 13.43 -13.72
CA SER A 15 -10.42 12.07 -13.77
C SER A 15 -9.05 12.01 -13.10
N LEU A 16 -8.20 13.03 -13.30
CA LEU A 16 -6.91 13.10 -12.64
C LEU A 16 -7.07 13.15 -11.12
N LEU A 17 -7.90 14.07 -10.63
CA LEU A 17 -8.16 14.18 -9.18
C LEU A 17 -8.77 12.88 -8.62
N TYR A 18 -9.74 12.28 -9.31
CA TYR A 18 -10.37 11.04 -8.87
C TYR A 18 -9.37 9.89 -8.77
N LYS A 19 -8.49 9.73 -9.76
CA LYS A 19 -7.43 8.71 -9.75
C LYS A 19 -6.53 8.85 -8.51
N GLU A 20 -6.07 10.06 -8.23
CA GLU A 20 -5.18 10.30 -7.09
C GLU A 20 -5.88 10.04 -5.75
N ILE A 21 -7.10 10.52 -5.54
CA ILE A 21 -7.81 10.29 -4.28
C ILE A 21 -8.24 8.84 -4.09
N GLN A 22 -8.48 8.06 -5.16
CA GLN A 22 -8.72 6.62 -5.03
C GLN A 22 -7.50 5.92 -4.43
N THR A 23 -6.31 6.28 -4.88
CA THR A 23 -5.05 5.72 -4.36
C THR A 23 -4.81 6.15 -2.91
N LEU A 24 -4.97 7.44 -2.62
CA LEU A 24 -4.84 8.01 -1.27
C LEU A 24 -5.87 7.42 -0.28
N GLY A 25 -7.06 7.10 -0.76
CA GLY A 25 -8.13 6.49 0.04
C GLY A 25 -7.76 5.16 0.67
N GLY A 26 -6.77 4.44 0.11
CA GLY A 26 -6.25 3.19 0.66
C GLY A 26 -5.61 3.33 2.05
N VAL A 27 -5.17 4.53 2.43
CA VAL A 27 -4.59 4.79 3.76
C VAL A 27 -5.67 4.99 4.81
N ILE A 28 -6.81 5.58 4.45
CA ILE A 28 -7.88 5.94 5.39
C ILE A 28 -8.51 4.68 5.97
N ASN A 29 -8.57 4.59 7.29
CA ASN A 29 -9.25 3.50 7.98
C ASN A 29 -10.78 3.67 7.90
N SER A 30 -11.51 2.56 8.04
CA SER A 30 -12.98 2.58 8.15
C SER A 30 -13.48 3.26 9.43
N THR A 31 -12.64 3.30 10.47
CA THR A 31 -12.86 3.97 11.75
C THR A 31 -11.59 4.66 12.19
N ASN A 32 -11.64 5.96 12.41
CA ASN A 32 -10.52 6.75 12.89
C ASN A 32 -10.80 7.37 14.26
N THR A 33 -9.78 7.49 15.08
CA THR A 33 -9.87 8.13 16.41
C THR A 33 -10.00 9.66 16.32
N LEU A 34 -9.42 10.24 15.27
CA LEU A 34 -9.45 11.67 15.01
C LEU A 34 -10.31 11.93 13.75
N PRO A 35 -11.40 12.73 13.85
CA PRO A 35 -12.28 12.97 12.70
C PRO A 35 -11.60 13.60 11.49
N ILE A 36 -10.48 14.30 11.67
CA ILE A 36 -9.75 14.90 10.56
C ILE A 36 -9.12 13.86 9.64
N LEU A 37 -8.85 12.64 10.15
CA LEU A 37 -8.29 11.52 9.38
C LEU A 37 -9.31 10.89 8.41
N ASP A 38 -10.59 11.23 8.53
CA ASP A 38 -11.63 10.85 7.56
C ASP A 38 -11.63 11.76 6.32
N ASN A 39 -10.64 12.66 6.22
CA ASN A 39 -10.56 13.67 5.19
C ASN A 39 -9.25 13.54 4.40
N PHE A 40 -9.30 14.01 3.14
CA PHE A 40 -8.09 14.32 2.40
C PHE A 40 -7.65 15.74 2.72
N LEU A 41 -6.36 15.91 2.99
CA LEU A 41 -5.75 17.22 3.07
C LEU A 41 -5.47 17.74 1.66
N PHE A 42 -5.91 18.97 1.40
CA PHE A 42 -5.61 19.74 0.21
C PHE A 42 -4.71 20.90 0.60
N GLU A 43 -3.50 20.90 0.11
CA GLU A 43 -2.52 21.94 0.35
C GLU A 43 -2.13 22.55 -1.00
N ILE A 44 -2.51 23.82 -1.19
CA ILE A 44 -2.28 24.53 -2.44
C ILE A 44 -1.14 25.52 -2.24
N ASN A 45 -0.21 25.48 -3.14
CA ASN A 45 0.86 26.47 -3.23
C ASN A 45 1.04 26.87 -4.71
N ASN A 46 0.43 27.98 -5.07
CA ASN A 46 0.36 28.44 -6.46
C ASN A 46 -0.22 27.34 -7.39
N ASN A 47 0.47 26.98 -8.45
CA ASN A 47 0.02 26.00 -9.44
C ASN A 47 0.20 24.52 -9.01
N LYS A 48 0.43 24.27 -7.74
CA LYS A 48 0.66 22.93 -7.19
C LYS A 48 -0.35 22.60 -6.11
N LEU A 49 -1.02 21.48 -6.26
CA LEU A 49 -1.89 20.86 -5.25
C LEU A 49 -1.19 19.62 -4.69
N THR A 50 -0.91 19.63 -3.40
CA THR A 50 -0.48 18.43 -2.68
C THR A 50 -1.68 17.85 -1.94
N LEU A 51 -2.01 16.61 -2.26
CA LEU A 51 -3.04 15.81 -1.60
C LEU A 51 -2.39 14.91 -0.58
N SER A 52 -3.00 14.76 0.60
CA SER A 52 -2.50 13.82 1.61
C SER A 52 -3.64 13.09 2.30
N SER A 53 -3.35 11.86 2.71
CA SER A 53 -4.17 11.06 3.61
C SER A 53 -3.29 10.40 4.67
N SER A 54 -3.83 10.19 5.86
CA SER A 54 -3.07 9.59 6.97
C SER A 54 -3.97 8.77 7.89
N ASP A 55 -3.38 7.75 8.51
CA ASP A 55 -3.98 7.01 9.63
C ASP A 55 -3.11 7.07 10.90
N LEU A 56 -2.17 8.00 10.95
CA LEU A 56 -1.11 8.22 11.96
C LEU A 56 0.07 7.24 11.84
N GLU A 57 -0.12 6.04 11.35
CA GLU A 57 0.96 5.05 11.13
C GLU A 57 1.51 5.13 9.70
N SER A 58 0.66 5.52 8.76
CA SER A 58 1.02 5.71 7.36
C SER A 58 0.48 7.03 6.84
N THR A 59 1.24 7.69 6.01
CA THR A 59 0.83 8.90 5.30
C THR A 59 1.18 8.76 3.83
N MET A 60 0.19 8.97 2.97
CA MET A 60 0.41 9.00 1.53
C MET A 60 0.19 10.40 1.01
N THR A 61 1.04 10.82 0.07
CA THR A 61 0.95 12.12 -0.59
C THR A 61 1.00 11.96 -2.09
N SER A 62 0.32 12.84 -2.81
CA SER A 62 0.41 12.98 -4.26
C SER A 62 0.40 14.45 -4.65
N GLU A 63 1.12 14.78 -5.70
CA GLU A 63 1.22 16.14 -6.23
C GLU A 63 0.57 16.22 -7.60
N ILE A 64 -0.32 17.22 -7.76
CA ILE A 64 -1.02 17.50 -9.02
C ILE A 64 -0.69 18.93 -9.44
N GLU A 65 -0.41 19.12 -10.71
CA GLU A 65 -0.37 20.48 -11.31
C GLU A 65 -1.79 20.97 -11.51
N ILE A 66 -2.04 22.20 -11.05
CA ILE A 66 -3.35 22.86 -11.10
C ILE A 66 -3.20 24.27 -11.65
N GLU A 67 -4.31 24.88 -12.05
CA GLU A 67 -4.34 26.32 -12.34
C GLU A 67 -4.82 27.06 -11.09
N SER A 68 -3.91 27.75 -10.41
CA SER A 68 -4.20 28.54 -9.22
C SER A 68 -3.18 29.66 -8.99
N THR A 69 -3.62 30.69 -8.27
CA THR A 69 -2.74 31.76 -7.77
C THR A 69 -2.87 31.91 -6.25
N SER A 70 -3.50 30.94 -5.59
CA SER A 70 -3.76 30.97 -4.15
C SER A 70 -2.80 30.05 -3.40
N THR A 71 -2.66 30.31 -2.11
CA THR A 71 -2.00 29.43 -1.14
C THR A 71 -2.99 29.22 0.01
N ASP A 72 -3.38 27.99 0.26
CA ASP A 72 -4.35 27.64 1.30
C ASP A 72 -4.21 26.17 1.68
N LYS A 73 -4.81 25.77 2.82
CA LYS A 73 -4.77 24.44 3.37
C LYS A 73 -6.10 24.07 4.01
N ILE A 74 -6.77 23.06 3.47
CA ILE A 74 -8.06 22.59 3.95
C ILE A 74 -8.13 21.06 3.95
N ALA A 75 -9.00 20.50 4.78
CA ALA A 75 -9.30 19.07 4.79
C ALA A 75 -10.75 18.83 4.38
N ILE A 76 -10.97 17.97 3.37
CA ILE A 76 -12.28 17.70 2.77
C ILE A 76 -12.62 16.23 2.98
N SER A 77 -13.90 15.93 3.34
CA SER A 77 -14.38 14.56 3.55
C SER A 77 -14.02 13.65 2.40
N ALA A 78 -13.21 12.62 2.71
CA ALA A 78 -12.72 11.66 1.73
C ALA A 78 -13.88 10.88 1.09
N LYS A 79 -14.85 10.46 1.89
CA LYS A 79 -16.03 9.73 1.42
C LYS A 79 -16.86 10.57 0.46
N LEU A 80 -17.29 11.77 0.88
CA LEU A 80 -18.15 12.63 0.06
C LEU A 80 -17.46 13.06 -1.23
N LEU A 81 -16.17 13.42 -1.13
CA LEU A 81 -15.41 13.82 -2.32
C LEU A 81 -15.23 12.66 -3.31
N THR A 82 -14.90 11.47 -2.81
CA THR A 82 -14.78 10.28 -3.68
C THR A 82 -16.11 9.93 -4.35
N ASP A 83 -17.21 9.98 -3.58
CA ASP A 83 -18.55 9.67 -4.08
C ASP A 83 -18.98 10.64 -5.18
N ILE A 84 -18.75 11.94 -5.01
CA ILE A 84 -19.11 12.94 -6.01
C ILE A 84 -18.23 12.86 -7.25
N LEU A 85 -16.90 12.74 -7.08
CA LEU A 85 -15.97 12.66 -8.21
C LEU A 85 -16.20 11.43 -9.08
N LYS A 86 -16.62 10.31 -8.49
CA LYS A 86 -16.97 9.08 -9.22
C LYS A 86 -18.12 9.29 -10.21
N THR A 87 -18.97 10.29 -10.00
CA THR A 87 -20.14 10.56 -10.86
C THR A 87 -19.83 11.44 -12.06
N PHE A 88 -18.69 12.13 -12.08
CA PHE A 88 -18.32 13.01 -13.17
C PHE A 88 -17.70 12.25 -14.34
N SER A 89 -18.08 12.67 -15.56
CA SER A 89 -17.28 12.41 -16.75
C SER A 89 -16.05 13.31 -16.73
N GLU A 90 -15.06 13.02 -17.61
CA GLU A 90 -13.87 13.86 -17.75
C GLU A 90 -14.25 15.31 -18.07
N GLN A 91 -13.88 16.22 -17.19
CA GLN A 91 -14.12 17.66 -17.32
C GLN A 91 -13.25 18.45 -16.35
N PRO A 92 -13.00 19.75 -16.62
CA PRO A 92 -12.42 20.63 -15.63
C PRO A 92 -13.41 20.89 -14.48
N LEU A 93 -12.92 20.80 -13.27
CA LEU A 93 -13.64 21.17 -12.05
C LEU A 93 -13.00 22.40 -11.44
N THR A 94 -13.82 23.40 -11.10
CA THR A 94 -13.36 24.57 -10.36
C THR A 94 -13.72 24.45 -8.90
N PHE A 95 -12.74 24.46 -8.04
CA PHE A 95 -12.90 24.50 -6.59
C PHE A 95 -12.77 25.95 -6.10
N SER A 96 -13.69 26.40 -5.30
CA SER A 96 -13.69 27.76 -4.74
C SER A 96 -14.12 27.74 -3.27
N LYS A 97 -13.28 28.24 -2.39
CA LYS A 97 -13.60 28.42 -0.96
C LYS A 97 -14.62 29.54 -0.78
N THR A 98 -15.63 29.30 0.03
CA THR A 98 -16.68 30.28 0.34
C THR A 98 -16.52 30.81 1.76
N ASP A 99 -17.23 31.88 2.09
CA ASP A 99 -17.22 32.47 3.43
C ASP A 99 -17.93 31.62 4.51
N ASN A 100 -18.68 30.59 4.09
CA ASN A 100 -19.48 29.74 4.99
C ASN A 100 -18.77 28.45 5.40
N ASN A 101 -17.42 28.40 5.40
CA ASN A 101 -16.62 27.21 5.68
C ASN A 101 -16.98 26.02 4.76
N THR A 102 -17.33 26.32 3.52
CA THR A 102 -17.55 25.32 2.48
C THR A 102 -16.62 25.56 1.29
N ILE A 103 -16.33 24.47 0.57
CA ILE A 103 -15.70 24.48 -0.73
C ILE A 103 -16.75 24.17 -1.79
N GLU A 104 -16.95 25.08 -2.73
CA GLU A 104 -17.83 24.87 -3.88
C GLU A 104 -17.05 24.20 -5.01
N ILE A 105 -17.59 23.13 -5.54
CA ILE A 105 -17.11 22.44 -6.74
C ILE A 105 -18.06 22.80 -7.88
N SER A 106 -17.58 23.58 -8.84
CA SER A 106 -18.33 23.92 -10.05
C SER A 106 -17.95 22.98 -11.17
N ALA A 107 -18.92 22.28 -11.71
CA ALA A 107 -18.83 21.38 -12.86
C ALA A 107 -19.70 21.91 -14.00
N SER A 108 -19.64 21.29 -15.19
CA SER A 108 -20.45 21.69 -16.36
C SER A 108 -21.96 21.69 -16.08
N ASN A 109 -22.43 20.77 -15.24
CA ASN A 109 -23.86 20.52 -15.00
C ASN A 109 -24.34 20.87 -13.58
N GLY A 110 -23.53 21.58 -12.80
CA GLY A 110 -23.98 21.95 -11.45
C GLY A 110 -22.88 22.44 -10.54
N LYS A 111 -23.32 22.84 -9.33
CA LYS A 111 -22.45 23.28 -8.24
C LYS A 111 -22.75 22.48 -7.00
N TYR A 112 -21.69 22.06 -6.32
CA TYR A 112 -21.76 21.19 -5.15
C TYR A 112 -20.94 21.81 -4.02
N SER A 113 -21.51 21.89 -2.83
CA SER A 113 -20.83 22.48 -1.68
C SER A 113 -20.53 21.42 -0.63
N LEU A 114 -19.28 21.32 -0.24
CA LEU A 114 -18.80 20.43 0.82
C LEU A 114 -18.26 21.26 1.99
N ALA A 115 -18.55 20.86 3.21
CA ALA A 115 -17.89 21.42 4.38
C ALA A 115 -16.40 21.01 4.37
N TYR A 116 -15.52 21.89 4.82
CA TYR A 116 -14.11 21.59 5.03
C TYR A 116 -13.71 21.86 6.48
N LEU A 117 -12.64 21.21 6.91
CA LEU A 117 -11.97 21.45 8.19
C LEU A 117 -10.67 22.24 7.96
N ASN A 118 -10.18 22.89 9.01
CA ASN A 118 -8.90 23.58 8.97
C ASN A 118 -7.77 22.58 8.70
N GLY A 119 -7.06 22.74 7.60
CA GLY A 119 -5.98 21.83 7.21
C GLY A 119 -4.76 21.88 8.14
N ASP A 120 -4.58 22.95 8.93
CA ASP A 120 -3.48 23.04 9.89
C ASP A 120 -3.63 22.07 11.07
N GLU A 121 -4.83 21.53 11.29
CA GLU A 121 -5.10 20.49 12.28
C GLU A 121 -4.74 19.09 11.78
N PHE A 122 -4.44 18.94 10.49
CA PHE A 122 -4.05 17.66 9.92
C PHE A 122 -2.66 17.26 10.44
N PRO A 123 -2.42 15.97 10.77
CA PRO A 123 -1.13 15.51 11.27
C PRO A 123 0.02 15.87 10.33
N LYS A 124 1.12 16.32 10.91
CA LYS A 124 2.33 16.61 10.13
C LYS A 124 2.90 15.33 9.54
N GLN A 125 3.43 15.46 8.34
CA GLN A 125 4.16 14.35 7.71
C GLN A 125 5.43 14.02 8.50
N ILE A 126 5.75 12.73 8.52
CA ILE A 126 6.99 12.24 9.12
C ILE A 126 8.13 12.57 8.16
N GLU A 127 9.10 13.32 8.63
CA GLU A 127 10.36 13.56 7.92
C GLU A 127 11.35 12.45 8.27
N LEU A 128 11.92 11.82 7.24
CA LEU A 128 12.98 10.84 7.42
C LEU A 128 14.33 11.57 7.42
N LEU A 129 14.91 11.71 8.60
CA LEU A 129 16.28 12.19 8.77
C LEU A 129 17.25 11.00 8.73
N ASP A 130 18.44 11.21 8.19
CA ASP A 130 19.53 10.20 8.13
C ASP A 130 19.06 8.86 7.52
N ALA A 131 18.29 8.92 6.44
CA ALA A 131 17.72 7.75 5.80
C ALA A 131 18.71 7.09 4.83
N HIS A 132 18.78 5.76 4.87
CA HIS A 132 19.39 4.95 3.81
C HIS A 132 18.49 5.01 2.56
N GLU A 133 19.12 4.98 1.38
CA GLU A 133 18.40 5.05 0.12
C GLU A 133 18.77 3.87 -0.78
N THR A 134 17.75 3.25 -1.36
CA THR A 134 17.89 2.17 -2.35
C THR A 134 16.91 2.40 -3.50
N LYS A 135 17.37 2.22 -4.73
CA LYS A 135 16.57 2.38 -5.94
C LYS A 135 16.23 1.03 -6.55
N VAL A 136 14.97 0.86 -6.91
CA VAL A 136 14.48 -0.37 -7.56
C VAL A 136 13.42 0.00 -8.61
N LYS A 137 13.11 -0.92 -9.53
CA LYS A 137 11.92 -0.77 -10.38
C LYS A 137 10.66 -1.07 -9.57
N GLY A 138 9.61 -0.28 -9.81
CA GLY A 138 8.32 -0.48 -9.17
C GLY A 138 7.75 -1.87 -9.39
N SER A 139 7.81 -2.40 -10.63
CA SER A 139 7.36 -3.75 -10.96
C SER A 139 8.07 -4.85 -10.16
N ASP A 140 9.37 -4.71 -9.91
CA ASP A 140 10.15 -5.73 -9.23
C ASP A 140 9.87 -5.73 -7.73
N LEU A 141 9.73 -4.54 -7.13
CA LEU A 141 9.24 -4.41 -5.76
C LEU A 141 7.80 -4.95 -5.63
N GLY A 142 6.93 -4.62 -6.59
CA GLY A 142 5.57 -5.15 -6.66
C GLY A 142 5.53 -6.68 -6.69
N ASN A 143 6.42 -7.30 -7.48
CA ASN A 143 6.59 -8.76 -7.55
C ASN A 143 7.10 -9.35 -6.23
N ALA A 144 8.08 -8.71 -5.59
CA ALA A 144 8.61 -9.14 -4.30
C ALA A 144 7.52 -9.10 -3.22
N ILE A 145 6.76 -8.00 -3.14
CA ILE A 145 5.63 -7.86 -2.21
C ILE A 145 4.56 -8.92 -2.50
N ASN A 146 4.16 -9.07 -3.76
CA ASN A 146 3.13 -10.05 -4.14
C ASN A 146 3.53 -11.49 -3.82
N SER A 147 4.83 -11.80 -3.93
CA SER A 147 5.38 -13.12 -3.68
C SER A 147 5.53 -13.45 -2.20
N THR A 148 5.46 -12.46 -1.29
CA THR A 148 5.77 -12.65 0.13
C THR A 148 4.63 -12.31 1.07
N ILE A 149 3.90 -11.23 0.83
CA ILE A 149 2.94 -10.64 1.78
C ILE A 149 1.87 -11.63 2.28
N PHE A 150 1.46 -12.61 1.46
CA PHE A 150 0.45 -13.60 1.84
C PHE A 150 0.93 -14.55 2.94
N ALA A 151 2.24 -14.67 3.13
CA ALA A 151 2.84 -15.53 4.16
C ALA A 151 2.96 -14.82 5.52
N SER A 152 2.75 -13.49 5.58
CA SER A 152 2.80 -12.76 6.85
C SER A 152 1.62 -13.12 7.78
N GLY A 153 1.89 -13.05 9.08
CA GLY A 153 0.92 -13.34 10.14
C GLY A 153 -0.13 -12.24 10.34
N THR A 154 -1.01 -12.49 11.30
CA THR A 154 -2.01 -11.53 11.81
C THR A 154 -2.16 -11.68 13.34
N ASP A 155 -1.17 -12.26 14.00
CA ASP A 155 -1.19 -12.54 15.43
C ASP A 155 -0.58 -11.36 16.21
N ASP A 156 -1.39 -10.69 17.00
CA ASP A 156 -0.95 -9.53 17.81
C ASP A 156 0.08 -9.89 18.88
N LEU A 157 0.20 -11.17 19.25
CA LEU A 157 1.22 -11.65 20.17
C LEU A 157 2.60 -11.78 19.51
N ARG A 158 2.65 -11.78 18.18
CA ARG A 158 3.87 -11.87 17.37
C ARG A 158 3.92 -10.78 16.30
N PRO A 159 3.92 -9.50 16.68
CA PRO A 159 3.81 -8.38 15.75
C PRO A 159 4.92 -8.36 14.69
N VAL A 160 6.12 -8.83 15.01
CA VAL A 160 7.25 -8.92 14.05
C VAL A 160 6.97 -9.84 12.85
N MET A 161 5.99 -10.75 12.94
CA MET A 161 5.55 -11.60 11.84
C MET A 161 4.37 -11.02 11.05
N ASN A 162 3.78 -9.90 11.49
CA ASN A 162 2.61 -9.28 10.84
C ASN A 162 3.00 -8.36 9.66
N GLY A 163 4.23 -8.49 9.17
CA GLY A 163 4.77 -7.73 8.07
C GLY A 163 5.66 -8.56 7.16
N VAL A 164 6.37 -7.89 6.28
CA VAL A 164 7.41 -8.47 5.44
C VAL A 164 8.76 -7.91 5.89
N PHE A 165 9.70 -8.77 6.17
CA PHE A 165 11.07 -8.43 6.50
C PHE A 165 11.84 -8.11 5.23
N PHE A 166 12.36 -6.89 5.16
CA PHE A 166 13.22 -6.41 4.10
C PHE A 166 14.67 -6.48 4.60
N GLN A 167 15.52 -7.15 3.85
CA GLN A 167 16.94 -7.26 4.14
C GLN A 167 17.73 -6.84 2.90
N PHE A 168 18.41 -5.71 3.01
CA PHE A 168 19.19 -5.11 1.94
C PHE A 168 20.67 -5.34 2.17
N ASN A 169 21.32 -5.96 1.19
CA ASN A 169 22.73 -6.29 1.24
C ASN A 169 23.48 -5.67 0.05
N SER A 170 24.79 -5.72 0.11
CA SER A 170 25.67 -5.26 -0.97
C SER A 170 25.59 -6.09 -2.24
N ASP A 171 24.99 -7.28 -2.22
CA ASP A 171 24.90 -8.24 -3.32
C ASP A 171 23.48 -8.64 -3.70
N SER A 172 22.50 -8.36 -2.83
CA SER A 172 21.11 -8.79 -3.04
C SER A 172 20.12 -8.06 -2.15
N LEU A 173 18.86 -8.01 -2.58
CA LEU A 173 17.73 -7.64 -1.75
C LEU A 173 16.89 -8.88 -1.44
N LYS A 174 16.54 -9.08 -0.18
CA LYS A 174 15.72 -10.19 0.30
C LYS A 174 14.46 -9.68 0.96
N PHE A 175 13.37 -10.38 0.70
CA PHE A 175 12.05 -10.12 1.24
C PHE A 175 11.52 -11.41 1.85
N VAL A 176 11.22 -11.40 3.14
CA VAL A 176 10.84 -12.61 3.86
C VAL A 176 9.56 -12.37 4.65
N ALA A 177 8.65 -13.33 4.60
CA ALA A 177 7.45 -13.32 5.42
C ALA A 177 7.18 -14.71 5.99
N THR A 178 6.66 -14.76 7.22
CA THR A 178 6.24 -15.99 7.90
C THR A 178 5.16 -15.71 8.90
N ASP A 179 4.29 -16.70 9.14
CA ASP A 179 3.30 -16.76 10.21
C ASP A 179 3.60 -17.89 11.21
N ALA A 180 4.83 -18.41 11.19
CA ALA A 180 5.31 -19.60 11.91
C ALA A 180 4.82 -20.95 11.36
N HIS A 181 3.90 -20.98 10.39
CA HIS A 181 3.42 -22.21 9.74
C HIS A 181 3.89 -22.32 8.29
N LYS A 182 4.07 -21.21 7.62
CA LYS A 182 4.65 -21.10 6.29
C LYS A 182 5.70 -19.99 6.27
N LEU A 183 6.69 -20.15 5.40
CA LEU A 183 7.75 -19.16 5.17
C LEU A 183 7.94 -18.99 3.68
N VAL A 184 8.05 -17.74 3.26
CA VAL A 184 8.46 -17.40 1.90
C VAL A 184 9.64 -16.45 1.96
N LYS A 185 10.68 -16.76 1.20
CA LYS A 185 11.82 -15.88 0.91
C LYS A 185 11.85 -15.59 -0.59
N PHE A 186 11.79 -14.32 -0.94
CA PHE A 186 12.07 -13.83 -2.29
C PHE A 186 13.42 -13.11 -2.26
N GLU A 187 14.27 -13.39 -3.21
CA GLU A 187 15.61 -12.81 -3.30
C GLU A 187 15.90 -12.39 -4.74
N THR A 188 16.50 -11.21 -4.90
CA THR A 188 16.96 -10.71 -6.20
C THR A 188 18.35 -10.11 -6.06
N SER A 189 19.21 -10.41 -7.02
CA SER A 189 20.56 -9.83 -7.16
C SER A 189 20.64 -8.74 -8.25
N GLU A 190 19.48 -8.34 -8.81
CA GLU A 190 19.44 -7.24 -9.78
C GLU A 190 19.67 -5.87 -9.13
N TYR A 191 19.48 -5.79 -7.82
CA TYR A 191 19.65 -4.59 -7.03
C TYR A 191 20.57 -4.85 -5.84
N THR A 192 21.31 -3.82 -5.48
CA THR A 192 22.21 -3.82 -4.33
C THR A 192 21.98 -2.58 -3.49
N ALA A 193 22.25 -2.67 -2.21
CA ALA A 193 22.22 -1.52 -1.32
C ALA A 193 23.66 -1.06 -1.01
N ASN A 194 23.85 0.24 -0.87
CA ASN A 194 25.15 0.80 -0.49
C ASN A 194 25.54 0.42 0.95
N GLU A 195 24.54 0.22 1.80
CA GLU A 195 24.71 -0.15 3.19
C GLU A 195 23.79 -1.32 3.54
N VAL A 196 24.31 -2.26 4.32
CA VAL A 196 23.54 -3.40 4.82
C VAL A 196 22.51 -2.87 5.83
N SER A 197 21.26 -3.18 5.60
CA SER A 197 20.17 -2.74 6.46
C SER A 197 19.02 -3.73 6.45
N GLU A 198 18.26 -3.75 7.54
CA GLU A 198 17.12 -4.63 7.70
C GLU A 198 15.98 -3.92 8.44
N PHE A 199 14.75 -4.16 8.04
CA PHE A 199 13.56 -3.58 8.65
C PHE A 199 12.31 -4.41 8.34
N ILE A 200 11.27 -4.25 9.16
CA ILE A 200 10.01 -4.99 9.00
C ILE A 200 8.93 -4.02 8.55
N MET A 201 8.46 -4.21 7.32
CA MET A 201 7.39 -3.41 6.73
C MET A 201 6.02 -3.93 7.15
N PRO A 202 5.13 -3.08 7.69
CA PRO A 202 3.77 -3.48 8.03
C PRO A 202 2.95 -3.81 6.78
N LYS A 203 1.95 -4.66 6.97
CA LYS A 203 1.14 -5.24 5.89
C LYS A 203 0.33 -4.19 5.11
N LYS A 204 -0.28 -3.22 5.80
CA LYS A 204 -1.18 -2.24 5.18
C LYS A 204 -0.50 -1.40 4.09
N PRO A 205 0.62 -0.69 4.34
CA PRO A 205 1.31 0.07 3.30
C PRO A 205 1.81 -0.82 2.16
N LEU A 206 2.21 -2.08 2.44
CA LEU A 206 2.58 -3.03 1.39
C LEU A 206 1.41 -3.43 0.49
N GLN A 207 0.20 -3.54 1.03
CA GLN A 207 -1.01 -3.80 0.24
C GLN A 207 -1.33 -2.63 -0.69
N ILE A 208 -1.16 -1.40 -0.21
CA ILE A 208 -1.32 -0.18 -1.02
C ILE A 208 -0.28 -0.15 -2.14
N LEU A 209 1.00 -0.33 -1.80
CA LEU A 209 2.09 -0.38 -2.77
C LEU A 209 1.88 -1.47 -3.83
N LYS A 210 1.45 -2.66 -3.42
CA LYS A 210 1.13 -3.77 -4.34
C LYS A 210 0.10 -3.34 -5.40
N GLY A 211 -0.93 -2.59 -5.00
CA GLY A 211 -1.96 -2.10 -5.93
C GLY A 211 -1.43 -1.05 -6.91
N ILE A 212 -0.55 -0.17 -6.44
CA ILE A 212 0.02 0.93 -7.24
C ILE A 212 1.10 0.42 -8.20
N LEU A 213 1.99 -0.46 -7.70
CA LEU A 213 3.18 -0.90 -8.43
C LEU A 213 2.90 -2.00 -9.46
N GLN A 214 1.67 -2.48 -9.58
CA GLN A 214 1.31 -3.48 -10.57
C GLN A 214 1.44 -2.92 -12.00
N GLY A 215 2.45 -3.38 -12.73
CA GLY A 215 2.75 -2.90 -14.10
C GLY A 215 3.54 -1.59 -14.15
N GLU A 216 3.94 -1.01 -13.01
CA GLU A 216 4.76 0.19 -12.95
C GLU A 216 6.24 -0.16 -13.20
N ASN A 217 6.81 0.37 -14.28
CA ASN A 217 8.19 0.11 -14.69
C ASN A 217 9.16 1.25 -14.38
N SER A 218 8.67 2.36 -13.83
CA SER A 218 9.54 3.48 -13.44
C SER A 218 10.39 3.14 -12.22
N GLU A 219 11.47 3.89 -12.06
CA GLU A 219 12.32 3.81 -10.87
C GLU A 219 11.56 4.31 -9.65
N LEU A 220 11.67 3.57 -8.56
CA LEU A 220 11.15 3.89 -7.25
C LEU A 220 12.32 4.03 -6.27
N VAL A 221 12.23 5.02 -5.41
CA VAL A 221 13.22 5.24 -4.34
C VAL A 221 12.64 4.77 -3.02
N ILE A 222 13.35 3.88 -2.34
CA ILE A 222 13.06 3.43 -0.98
C ILE A 222 14.02 4.17 -0.05
N GLN A 223 13.48 4.96 0.85
CA GLN A 223 14.21 5.58 1.94
C GLN A 223 13.74 4.98 3.25
N HIS A 224 14.67 4.66 4.15
CA HIS A 224 14.31 4.14 5.47
C HIS A 224 15.34 4.54 6.53
N ASN A 225 14.90 4.60 7.77
CA ASN A 225 15.71 4.71 8.96
C ASN A 225 15.25 3.64 9.99
N GLU A 226 15.65 3.74 11.24
CA GLU A 226 15.29 2.76 12.29
C GLU A 226 13.77 2.63 12.51
N SER A 227 13.00 3.68 12.29
CA SER A 227 11.58 3.74 12.70
C SER A 227 10.60 3.88 11.55
N ASN A 228 11.04 4.35 10.40
CA ASN A 228 10.15 4.70 9.29
C ASN A 228 10.73 4.29 7.94
N ALA A 229 9.85 4.03 6.99
CA ALA A 229 10.21 3.88 5.58
C ALA A 229 9.34 4.79 4.70
N LYS A 230 9.92 5.29 3.61
CA LYS A 230 9.27 6.11 2.59
C LYS A 230 9.55 5.54 1.22
N PHE A 231 8.50 5.37 0.45
CA PHE A 231 8.56 4.93 -0.95
C PHE A 231 8.14 6.09 -1.83
N ILE A 232 9.01 6.50 -2.74
CA ILE A 232 8.81 7.65 -3.63
C ILE A 232 8.71 7.14 -5.06
N PHE A 233 7.62 7.44 -5.73
CA PHE A 233 7.34 7.01 -7.10
C PHE A 233 6.58 8.12 -7.84
N ASP A 234 7.08 8.52 -9.01
CA ASP A 234 6.57 9.65 -9.78
C ASP A 234 6.39 10.91 -8.90
N LYS A 235 5.17 11.41 -8.82
CA LYS A 235 4.78 12.58 -8.00
C LYS A 235 4.15 12.18 -6.66
N SER A 236 4.25 10.92 -6.28
CA SER A 236 3.60 10.36 -5.08
C SER A 236 4.61 9.73 -4.12
N SER A 237 4.25 9.68 -2.86
CA SER A 237 5.01 8.94 -1.87
C SER A 237 4.11 8.36 -0.78
N ILE A 238 4.53 7.24 -0.21
CA ILE A 238 3.95 6.68 1.00
C ILE A 238 5.04 6.57 2.07
N THR A 239 4.78 7.14 3.23
CA THR A 239 5.64 7.05 4.41
C THR A 239 4.91 6.24 5.46
N CYS A 240 5.58 5.31 6.13
CA CYS A 240 4.98 4.52 7.19
C CYS A 240 5.96 4.26 8.33
N ARG A 241 5.41 4.01 9.52
CA ARG A 241 6.14 3.49 10.66
C ARG A 241 6.48 2.02 10.43
N LEU A 242 7.68 1.61 10.79
CA LEU A 242 8.15 0.23 10.74
C LEU A 242 7.65 -0.55 11.96
N ILE A 243 7.58 -1.88 11.83
CA ILE A 243 7.33 -2.76 12.98
C ILE A 243 8.63 -2.88 13.76
N ASP A 244 8.60 -2.47 15.02
CA ASP A 244 9.75 -2.57 15.92
C ASP A 244 9.97 -4.03 16.36
N GLY A 245 11.23 -4.40 16.50
CA GLY A 245 11.65 -5.70 16.97
C GLY A 245 12.53 -6.47 15.98
N LYS A 246 13.00 -7.62 16.42
CA LYS A 246 13.89 -8.50 15.65
C LYS A 246 13.08 -9.57 14.94
N PHE A 247 13.22 -9.65 13.59
CA PHE A 247 12.63 -10.74 12.81
C PHE A 247 13.27 -12.07 13.20
N PRO A 248 12.50 -13.18 13.22
CA PRO A 248 13.04 -14.51 13.55
C PRO A 248 14.19 -14.92 12.63
N ASN A 249 15.11 -15.74 13.15
CA ASN A 249 16.17 -16.32 12.32
C ASN A 249 15.58 -17.36 11.34
N TYR A 250 15.06 -16.83 10.24
CA TYR A 250 14.38 -17.64 9.23
C TYR A 250 15.32 -18.60 8.47
N GLU A 251 16.59 -18.25 8.35
CA GLU A 251 17.58 -19.12 7.67
C GLU A 251 17.76 -20.47 8.39
N ALA A 252 17.59 -20.50 9.70
CA ALA A 252 17.72 -21.72 10.51
C ALA A 252 16.62 -22.76 10.25
N VAL A 253 15.47 -22.34 9.73
CA VAL A 253 14.33 -23.25 9.46
C VAL A 253 14.21 -23.67 8.02
N ILE A 254 15.03 -23.13 7.11
CA ILE A 254 15.07 -23.53 5.70
C ILE A 254 15.92 -24.78 5.57
N PRO A 255 15.36 -25.94 5.13
CA PRO A 255 16.12 -27.15 4.91
C PRO A 255 17.18 -26.96 3.81
N LYS A 256 18.44 -27.30 4.10
CA LYS A 256 19.56 -27.18 3.14
C LYS A 256 19.91 -28.50 2.46
N ASP A 257 19.77 -29.60 3.20
CA ASP A 257 20.20 -30.95 2.76
C ASP A 257 18.97 -31.86 2.56
N ASN A 258 18.13 -31.54 1.57
CA ASN A 258 16.98 -32.36 1.24
C ASN A 258 17.32 -33.28 0.02
N PRO A 259 17.42 -34.60 0.20
CA PRO A 259 17.77 -35.50 -0.88
C PRO A 259 16.62 -35.75 -1.86
N ASN A 260 15.39 -35.42 -1.46
CA ASN A 260 14.20 -35.65 -2.29
C ASN A 260 13.84 -34.40 -3.07
N VAL A 261 13.74 -34.56 -4.40
CA VAL A 261 13.39 -33.50 -5.34
C VAL A 261 12.15 -33.92 -6.13
N LEU A 262 11.12 -33.07 -6.14
CA LEU A 262 9.93 -33.23 -6.99
C LEU A 262 9.98 -32.21 -8.12
N THR A 263 10.06 -32.70 -9.37
CA THR A 263 9.92 -31.87 -10.58
C THR A 263 8.54 -32.07 -11.15
N ILE A 264 7.76 -30.96 -11.28
CA ILE A 264 6.36 -31.03 -11.68
C ILE A 264 5.97 -29.79 -12.49
N ASP A 265 5.02 -29.96 -13.43
CA ASP A 265 4.41 -28.81 -14.11
C ASP A 265 3.60 -28.00 -13.09
N ARG A 266 3.98 -26.70 -12.93
CA ARG A 266 3.39 -25.80 -11.95
C ARG A 266 1.89 -25.58 -12.19
N GLN A 267 1.48 -25.42 -13.44
CA GLN A 267 0.09 -25.08 -13.76
C GLN A 267 -0.84 -26.30 -13.57
N LEU A 268 -0.38 -27.45 -13.99
CA LEU A 268 -1.10 -28.72 -13.80
C LEU A 268 -1.27 -29.03 -12.31
N PHE A 269 -0.20 -28.88 -11.53
CA PHE A 269 -0.24 -29.08 -10.07
C PHE A 269 -1.17 -28.10 -9.37
N LEU A 270 -1.04 -26.80 -9.68
CA LEU A 270 -1.90 -25.74 -9.13
C LEU A 270 -3.38 -26.00 -9.41
N ASN A 271 -3.73 -26.36 -10.63
CA ASN A 271 -5.10 -26.65 -11.01
C ASN A 271 -5.65 -27.89 -10.30
N SER A 272 -4.80 -28.90 -10.09
CA SER A 272 -5.18 -30.10 -9.33
C SER A 272 -5.40 -29.81 -7.85
N VAL A 273 -4.51 -29.05 -7.22
CA VAL A 273 -4.67 -28.59 -5.83
C VAL A 273 -5.96 -27.76 -5.68
N ARG A 274 -6.22 -26.82 -6.58
CA ARG A 274 -7.43 -25.99 -6.55
C ARG A 274 -8.71 -26.82 -6.64
N ARG A 275 -8.76 -27.83 -7.51
CA ARG A 275 -9.94 -28.73 -7.60
C ARG A 275 -10.15 -29.54 -6.35
N VAL A 276 -9.10 -30.14 -5.83
CA VAL A 276 -9.18 -30.99 -4.63
C VAL A 276 -9.51 -30.20 -3.38
N SER A 277 -8.98 -28.95 -3.25
CA SER A 277 -9.24 -28.09 -2.09
C SER A 277 -10.71 -27.71 -1.91
N ILE A 278 -11.56 -27.82 -2.96
CA ILE A 278 -13.01 -27.62 -2.86
C ILE A 278 -13.63 -28.63 -1.88
N PHE A 279 -13.07 -29.83 -1.81
CA PHE A 279 -13.53 -30.94 -0.97
C PHE A 279 -12.81 -31.02 0.38
N SER A 280 -11.90 -30.10 0.67
CA SER A 280 -11.19 -30.06 1.94
C SER A 280 -12.06 -29.51 3.07
N ASN A 281 -11.79 -29.93 4.29
CA ASN A 281 -12.40 -29.35 5.47
C ASN A 281 -12.14 -27.84 5.55
N LYS A 282 -13.18 -27.06 5.80
CA LYS A 282 -13.13 -25.59 5.72
C LYS A 282 -12.32 -24.94 6.84
N THR A 283 -12.09 -25.64 7.93
CA THR A 283 -11.29 -25.15 9.07
C THR A 283 -9.80 -25.38 8.83
N THR A 284 -9.43 -26.60 8.38
CA THR A 284 -8.03 -26.99 8.25
C THR A 284 -7.47 -26.75 6.85
N ASN A 285 -8.33 -26.71 5.82
CA ASN A 285 -7.96 -26.63 4.40
C ASN A 285 -6.94 -27.71 3.99
N GLN A 286 -7.02 -28.88 4.63
CA GLN A 286 -6.02 -29.95 4.47
C GLN A 286 -6.19 -30.66 3.14
N ILE A 287 -5.10 -30.86 2.43
CA ILE A 287 -4.97 -31.77 1.29
C ILE A 287 -3.90 -32.81 1.58
N ARG A 288 -4.03 -33.99 0.99
CA ARG A 288 -3.05 -35.06 1.07
C ARG A 288 -2.36 -35.26 -0.27
N ILE A 289 -1.05 -35.24 -0.27
CA ILE A 289 -0.23 -35.58 -1.43
C ILE A 289 0.46 -36.92 -1.15
N LYS A 290 0.21 -37.91 -2.00
CA LYS A 290 0.85 -39.24 -1.92
C LYS A 290 1.69 -39.44 -3.17
N ILE A 291 2.98 -39.70 -2.96
CA ILE A 291 3.93 -40.01 -4.03
C ILE A 291 4.30 -41.49 -3.92
N ALA A 292 4.16 -42.22 -5.03
CA ALA A 292 4.53 -43.63 -5.13
C ALA A 292 5.14 -43.89 -6.51
N GLY A 293 6.45 -44.05 -6.56
CA GLY A 293 7.21 -44.17 -7.81
C GLY A 293 7.01 -42.89 -8.66
N THR A 294 6.45 -43.03 -9.87
CA THR A 294 6.18 -41.93 -10.80
C THR A 294 4.77 -41.35 -10.65
N LEU A 295 3.97 -41.90 -9.73
CA LEU A 295 2.60 -41.45 -9.52
C LEU A 295 2.53 -40.46 -8.36
N LEU A 296 1.88 -39.33 -8.60
CA LEU A 296 1.51 -38.35 -7.60
C LEU A 296 -0.03 -38.28 -7.53
N ASN A 297 -0.57 -38.61 -6.36
CA ASN A 297 -2.01 -38.55 -6.09
C ASN A 297 -2.28 -37.40 -5.12
N ILE A 298 -3.28 -36.56 -5.45
CA ILE A 298 -3.73 -35.44 -4.61
C ILE A 298 -5.16 -35.74 -4.21
N SER A 299 -5.45 -35.72 -2.91
CA SER A 299 -6.77 -35.98 -2.35
C SER A 299 -7.10 -35.01 -1.22
N ALA A 300 -8.38 -34.79 -0.98
CA ALA A 300 -8.91 -34.14 0.22
C ALA A 300 -10.16 -34.88 0.70
N GLU A 301 -10.38 -34.83 1.99
CA GLU A 301 -11.55 -35.42 2.62
C GLU A 301 -12.06 -34.45 3.68
N ASP A 302 -13.38 -34.23 3.70
CA ASP A 302 -14.05 -33.52 4.76
C ASP A 302 -14.94 -34.51 5.50
N PHE A 303 -14.49 -34.97 6.68
CA PHE A 303 -15.20 -35.95 7.47
C PHE A 303 -16.49 -35.41 8.11
N ASP A 304 -16.58 -34.08 8.29
CA ASP A 304 -17.73 -33.41 8.87
C ASP A 304 -18.94 -33.42 7.90
N PHE A 305 -18.65 -33.32 6.59
CA PHE A 305 -19.65 -33.27 5.53
C PHE A 305 -19.59 -34.46 4.57
N SER A 306 -18.78 -35.48 4.85
CA SER A 306 -18.63 -36.70 4.02
C SER A 306 -18.24 -36.41 2.57
N ASN A 307 -17.63 -35.27 2.29
CA ASN A 307 -17.14 -34.89 0.96
C ASN A 307 -15.75 -35.52 0.68
N LYS A 308 -15.55 -36.02 -0.55
CA LYS A 308 -14.27 -36.62 -0.99
C LYS A 308 -13.89 -36.17 -2.39
#